data_7194a9d4308c98bbe9379fa93b61b080
#
_entry.id   7194a9d4308c98bbe9379fa93b61b080
#
_cell.length_a   1.000
_cell.length_b   1.000
_cell.length_c   1.000
_cell.angle_alpha   90.00
_cell.angle_beta   90.00
_cell.angle_gamma   90.00
#
_symmetry.space_group_name_H-M   'P 1'
#
loop_
_entity.id
_entity.type
_entity.pdbx_description
1 polymer ?
#
loop_
_entity_poly.entity_id
_entity_poly.type
_entity_poly.pdbx_seq_one_letter_code
_entity_poly.pdbx_strand_id
1 'polypeptide(L)'
;MLKKAKDKGYFLRCIYVLTSNPEINKIRVYIRESMGGHSVPEEKIKSRYYKAMDLIPELVEICDIVHIYDNTNVPFRIFKKRKDVYFHWENMYWSFSDIEKLTGIKDYEN
;
A
#
# COMPACT_ATOMS: atom_id res chain seq x y z
N MET A 1 8.05 14.46 6.02
CA MET A 1 6.86 14.99 6.73
C MET A 1 6.38 14.07 7.86
N LEU A 2 6.15 12.79 7.58
CA LEU A 2 5.72 11.82 8.61
C LEU A 2 6.76 11.63 9.71
N LYS A 3 8.02 11.55 9.36
CA LYS A 3 9.11 11.42 10.32
C LYS A 3 9.14 12.60 11.30
N LYS A 4 8.95 13.82 10.79
CA LYS A 4 8.87 15.02 11.63
C LYS A 4 7.69 14.97 12.61
N ALA A 5 6.53 14.53 12.16
CA ALA A 5 5.36 14.37 13.00
C ALA A 5 5.61 13.33 14.10
N LYS A 6 6.21 12.21 13.76
CA LYS A 6 6.57 11.15 14.72
C LYS A 6 7.56 11.64 15.77
N ASP A 7 8.60 12.36 15.33
CA ASP A 7 9.61 12.92 16.20
C ASP A 7 9.04 13.92 17.21
N LYS A 8 7.93 14.57 16.85
CA LYS A 8 7.21 15.50 17.74
C LYS A 8 6.19 14.80 18.65
N GLY A 9 6.15 13.46 18.62
CA GLY A 9 5.28 12.67 19.48
C GLY A 9 3.85 12.48 18.98
N TYR A 10 3.57 12.79 17.73
CA TYR A 10 2.25 12.55 17.15
C TYR A 10 1.99 11.08 16.94
N PHE A 11 0.75 10.66 17.20
CA PHE A 11 0.28 9.32 16.89
C PHE A 11 -0.09 9.28 15.41
N LEU A 12 0.55 8.39 14.65
CA LEU A 12 0.35 8.30 13.20
C LEU A 12 -0.45 7.06 12.81
N ARG A 13 -1.48 7.28 12.00
CA ARG A 13 -2.30 6.21 11.40
C ARG A 13 -2.21 6.32 9.88
N CYS A 14 -1.93 5.21 9.23
CA CYS A 14 -1.83 5.13 7.78
C CYS A 14 -2.80 4.09 7.23
N ILE A 15 -3.56 4.46 6.20
CA ILE A 15 -4.38 3.52 5.43
C ILE A 15 -3.86 3.59 4.00
N TYR A 16 -3.38 2.47 3.50
CA TYR A 16 -2.83 2.38 2.15
C TYR A 16 -3.65 1.40 1.32
N VAL A 17 -4.06 1.84 0.14
CA VAL A 17 -4.82 1.01 -0.81
C VAL A 17 -3.96 0.77 -2.04
N LEU A 18 -3.76 -0.50 -2.41
CA LEU A 18 -2.91 -0.86 -3.53
C LEU A 18 -3.62 -1.87 -4.45
N THR A 19 -2.98 -2.15 -5.58
CA THR A 19 -3.39 -3.22 -6.49
C THR A 19 -2.21 -4.16 -6.70
N SER A 20 -2.48 -5.39 -7.16
CA SER A 20 -1.43 -6.39 -7.37
C SER A 20 -0.56 -6.12 -8.60
N ASN A 21 -0.98 -5.20 -9.48
CA ASN A 21 -0.35 -5.00 -10.78
C ASN A 21 -0.55 -3.56 -11.26
N PRO A 22 0.51 -2.86 -11.73
CA PRO A 22 0.37 -1.49 -12.27
C PRO A 22 -0.52 -1.41 -13.51
N GLU A 23 -0.70 -2.50 -14.24
CA GLU A 23 -1.60 -2.53 -15.40
C GLU A 23 -3.05 -2.22 -15.02
N ILE A 24 -3.48 -2.62 -13.84
CA ILE A 24 -4.82 -2.30 -13.31
C ILE A 24 -4.97 -0.79 -13.17
N ASN A 25 -3.94 -0.13 -12.67
CA ASN A 25 -3.94 1.32 -12.51
C ASN A 25 -3.98 2.03 -13.86
N LYS A 26 -3.27 1.51 -14.86
CA LYS A 26 -3.33 2.03 -16.23
C LYS A 26 -4.74 1.96 -16.82
N ILE A 27 -5.41 0.84 -16.65
CA ILE A 27 -6.79 0.64 -17.12
C ILE A 27 -7.72 1.63 -16.45
N ARG A 28 -7.61 1.82 -15.14
CA ARG A 28 -8.45 2.75 -14.38
C ARG A 28 -8.23 4.19 -14.81
N VAL A 29 -6.98 4.58 -15.06
CA VAL A 29 -6.65 5.91 -15.58
C VAL A 29 -7.24 6.10 -16.97
N TYR A 30 -7.10 5.12 -17.86
CA TYR A 30 -7.67 5.14 -19.20
C TYR A 30 -9.18 5.35 -19.17
N ILE A 31 -9.89 4.65 -18.29
CA ILE A 31 -11.33 4.81 -18.12
C ILE A 31 -11.67 6.24 -17.69
N ARG A 32 -10.92 6.80 -16.75
CA ARG A 32 -11.12 8.20 -16.31
C ARG A 32 -10.89 9.20 -17.42
N GLU A 33 -9.87 9.00 -18.27
CA GLU A 33 -9.61 9.86 -19.42
C GLU A 33 -10.77 9.83 -20.40
N SER A 34 -11.32 8.65 -20.69
CA SER A 34 -12.46 8.50 -21.58
C SER A 34 -13.74 9.14 -21.03
N MET A 35 -13.79 9.40 -19.72
CA MET A 35 -14.89 10.08 -19.04
C MET A 35 -14.62 11.58 -18.81
N GLY A 36 -13.58 12.13 -19.45
CA GLY A 36 -13.24 13.55 -19.35
C GLY A 36 -12.21 13.92 -18.30
N GLY A 37 -11.51 12.93 -17.73
CA GLY A 37 -10.40 13.17 -16.79
C GLY A 37 -9.12 13.61 -17.47
N HIS A 38 -8.12 13.98 -16.66
CA HIS A 38 -6.80 14.37 -17.17
C HIS A 38 -6.01 13.17 -17.67
N SER A 39 -5.28 13.37 -18.76
CA SER A 39 -4.37 12.37 -19.29
C SER A 39 -3.12 12.24 -18.41
N VAL A 40 -2.71 10.98 -18.12
CA VAL A 40 -1.48 10.68 -17.38
C VAL A 40 -0.65 9.71 -18.21
N PRO A 41 0.64 10.03 -18.52
CA PRO A 41 1.50 9.12 -19.26
C PRO A 41 1.67 7.77 -18.56
N GLU A 42 1.64 6.68 -19.34
CA GLU A 42 1.77 5.31 -18.82
C GLU A 42 3.02 5.12 -17.96
N GLU A 43 4.15 5.69 -18.40
CA GLU A 43 5.41 5.61 -17.69
C GLU A 43 5.32 6.19 -16.28
N LYS A 44 4.59 7.30 -16.13
CA LYS A 44 4.37 7.92 -14.82
C LYS A 44 3.49 7.08 -13.91
N ILE A 45 2.47 6.42 -14.46
CA ILE A 45 1.60 5.51 -13.69
C ILE A 45 2.44 4.36 -13.11
N LYS A 46 3.22 3.72 -13.96
CA LYS A 46 4.07 2.60 -13.56
C LYS A 46 5.14 3.04 -12.55
N SER A 47 5.80 4.16 -12.82
CA SER A 47 6.83 4.71 -11.92
C SER A 47 6.26 5.05 -10.55
N ARG A 48 5.09 5.68 -10.48
CA ARG A 48 4.42 6.02 -9.22
C ARG A 48 4.01 4.78 -8.44
N TYR A 49 3.54 3.75 -9.15
CA TYR A 49 3.17 2.47 -8.53
C TYR A 49 4.36 1.88 -7.76
N TYR A 50 5.51 1.72 -8.43
CA TYR A 50 6.70 1.12 -7.81
C TYR A 50 7.32 2.01 -6.74
N LYS A 51 7.34 3.33 -6.93
CA LYS A 51 7.81 4.26 -5.90
C LYS A 51 6.97 4.20 -4.63
N ALA A 52 5.65 4.12 -4.78
CA ALA A 52 4.76 4.00 -3.64
C ALA A 52 4.98 2.67 -2.90
N MET A 53 5.16 1.57 -3.65
CA MET A 53 5.45 0.26 -3.05
C MET A 53 6.77 0.28 -2.27
N ASP A 54 7.80 0.94 -2.79
CA ASP A 54 9.10 1.04 -2.14
C ASP A 54 9.06 1.82 -0.82
N LEU A 55 8.09 2.71 -0.66
CA LEU A 55 7.91 3.51 0.57
C LEU A 55 7.15 2.77 1.67
N ILE A 56 6.48 1.68 1.36
CA ILE A 56 5.63 0.96 2.33
C ILE A 56 6.42 0.48 3.56
N PRO A 57 7.62 -0.13 3.45
CA PRO A 57 8.38 -0.53 4.63
C PRO A 57 8.67 0.64 5.58
N GLU A 58 8.99 1.81 5.04
CA GLU A 58 9.23 3.02 5.84
C GLU A 58 7.95 3.48 6.55
N LEU A 59 6.82 3.48 5.85
CA LEU A 59 5.53 3.83 6.43
C LEU A 59 5.14 2.87 7.56
N VAL A 60 5.37 1.58 7.38
CA VAL A 60 5.10 0.55 8.39
C VAL A 60 5.95 0.78 9.63
N GLU A 61 7.21 1.19 9.46
CA GLU A 61 8.11 1.48 10.58
C GLU A 61 7.69 2.73 11.34
N ILE A 62 7.35 3.80 10.64
CA ILE A 62 7.07 5.11 11.24
C ILE A 62 5.68 5.19 11.87
N CYS A 63 4.66 4.65 11.23
CA CYS A 63 3.28 4.78 11.69
C CYS A 63 2.96 3.83 12.84
N ASP A 64 2.16 4.29 13.78
CA ASP A 64 1.72 3.49 14.93
C ASP A 64 0.66 2.46 14.54
N ILE A 65 -0.24 2.84 13.64
CA ILE A 65 -1.25 1.94 13.07
C ILE A 65 -1.16 2.02 11.55
N VAL A 66 -1.10 0.85 10.90
CA VAL A 66 -1.10 0.75 9.44
C VAL A 66 -2.12 -0.28 9.00
N HIS A 67 -2.91 0.07 8.00
CA HIS A 67 -3.80 -0.86 7.31
C HIS A 67 -3.48 -0.83 5.82
N ILE A 68 -3.23 -2.00 5.24
CA ILE A 68 -2.98 -2.11 3.80
C ILE A 68 -4.08 -2.96 3.19
N TYR A 69 -4.79 -2.39 2.21
CA TYR A 69 -5.88 -3.05 1.50
C TYR A 69 -5.46 -3.33 0.06
N ASP A 70 -5.76 -4.54 -0.40
CA ASP A 70 -5.68 -4.86 -1.82
C ASP A 70 -7.03 -4.57 -2.46
N ASN A 71 -7.04 -3.72 -3.49
CA ASN A 71 -8.23 -3.33 -4.23
C ASN A 71 -8.13 -3.77 -5.70
N THR A 72 -7.52 -4.93 -5.92
CA THR A 72 -7.42 -5.51 -7.27
C THR A 72 -8.80 -5.86 -7.81
N ASN A 73 -9.63 -6.49 -7.00
CA ASN A 73 -11.00 -6.85 -7.33
C ASN A 73 -11.95 -6.33 -6.25
N VAL A 74 -12.07 -7.06 -5.14
CA VAL A 74 -12.87 -6.63 -3.98
C VAL A 74 -11.90 -6.14 -2.91
N PRO A 75 -12.15 -5.00 -2.25
CA PRO A 75 -11.25 -4.52 -1.20
C PRO A 75 -11.06 -5.58 -0.11
N PHE A 76 -9.80 -5.93 0.14
CA PHE A 76 -9.42 -6.94 1.10
C PHE A 76 -8.17 -6.49 1.85
N ARG A 77 -8.25 -6.46 3.18
CA ARG A 77 -7.10 -6.07 4.00
C ARG A 77 -6.09 -7.20 4.08
N ILE A 78 -4.88 -6.95 3.58
CA ILE A 78 -3.79 -7.93 3.58
C ILE A 78 -2.80 -7.73 4.71
N PHE A 79 -2.78 -6.55 5.35
CA PHE A 79 -1.83 -6.24 6.40
C PHE A 79 -2.43 -5.29 7.43
N LYS A 80 -2.10 -5.52 8.69
CA LYS A 80 -2.43 -4.64 9.80
C LYS A 80 -1.25 -4.55 10.75
N LYS A 81 -0.89 -3.34 11.15
CA LYS A 81 0.02 -3.06 12.25
C LYS A 81 -0.73 -2.29 13.32
N ARG A 82 -0.58 -2.71 14.57
CA ARG A 82 -1.04 -1.95 15.73
C ARG A 82 0.07 -1.96 16.76
N LYS A 83 0.77 -0.82 16.92
CA LYS A 83 1.97 -0.69 17.75
C LYS A 83 3.04 -1.72 17.32
N ASP A 84 3.32 -2.73 18.14
CA ASP A 84 4.33 -3.75 17.86
C ASP A 84 3.73 -5.08 17.38
N VAL A 85 2.44 -5.13 17.13
CA VAL A 85 1.72 -6.33 16.71
C VAL A 85 1.38 -6.24 15.23
N TYR A 86 1.68 -7.31 14.49
CA TYR A 86 1.53 -7.37 13.04
C TYR A 86 0.67 -8.55 12.64
N PHE A 87 -0.20 -8.34 11.63
CA PHE A 87 -1.06 -9.37 11.07
C PHE A 87 -0.95 -9.37 9.55
N HIS A 88 -0.88 -10.56 8.97
CA HIS A 88 -0.87 -10.76 7.52
C HIS A 88 -2.06 -11.65 7.13
N TRP A 89 -2.72 -11.32 6.00
CA TRP A 89 -3.81 -12.14 5.46
C TRP A 89 -3.62 -12.32 3.96
N GLU A 90 -3.58 -13.56 3.51
CA GLU A 90 -3.46 -13.88 2.10
C GLU A 90 -4.80 -13.72 1.36
N ASN A 91 -4.70 -13.38 0.09
CA ASN A 91 -5.79 -13.51 -0.86
C ASN A 91 -5.23 -14.12 -2.16
N MET A 92 -6.04 -14.18 -3.23
CA MET A 92 -5.58 -14.77 -4.48
C MET A 92 -4.47 -13.98 -5.19
N TYR A 93 -4.25 -12.71 -4.80
CA TYR A 93 -3.25 -11.83 -5.41
C TYR A 93 -2.01 -11.65 -4.56
N TRP A 94 -2.09 -11.87 -3.25
CA TRP A 94 -1.00 -11.62 -2.30
C TRP A 94 -0.81 -12.82 -1.38
N SER A 95 0.33 -13.49 -1.51
CA SER A 95 0.75 -14.56 -0.60
C SER A 95 1.42 -13.94 0.63
N PHE A 96 1.63 -14.74 1.69
CA PHE A 96 2.39 -14.30 2.86
C PHE A 96 3.79 -13.83 2.46
N SER A 97 4.45 -14.53 1.54
CA SER A 97 5.77 -14.14 1.04
C SER A 97 5.74 -12.77 0.37
N ASP A 98 4.71 -12.49 -0.43
CA ASP A 98 4.54 -11.18 -1.09
C ASP A 98 4.33 -10.07 -0.07
N ILE A 99 3.52 -10.32 0.95
CA ILE A 99 3.23 -9.33 2.00
C ILE A 99 4.48 -9.05 2.84
N GLU A 100 5.26 -10.09 3.15
CA GLU A 100 6.53 -9.96 3.86
C GLU A 100 7.52 -9.07 3.09
N LYS A 101 7.61 -9.26 1.78
CA LYS A 101 8.46 -8.43 0.92
C LYS A 101 7.97 -7.00 0.85
N LEU A 102 6.65 -6.81 0.76
CA LEU A 102 6.03 -5.50 0.66
C LEU A 102 6.26 -4.66 1.92
N THR A 103 6.09 -5.25 3.10
CA THR A 103 6.13 -4.56 4.38
C THR A 103 7.48 -4.61 5.07
N GLY A 104 8.31 -5.58 4.73
CA GLY A 104 9.55 -5.86 5.45
C GLY A 104 9.35 -6.57 6.78
N ILE A 105 8.14 -6.96 7.12
CA ILE A 105 7.78 -7.62 8.39
C ILE A 105 7.64 -9.12 8.15
N LYS A 106 8.45 -9.92 8.88
CA LYS A 106 8.44 -11.38 8.77
C LYS A 106 7.80 -12.06 9.98
N ASP A 107 7.69 -11.34 11.10
CA ASP A 107 7.06 -11.86 12.33
C ASP A 107 5.66 -11.27 12.47
N TYR A 108 4.65 -12.11 12.55
CA TYR A 108 3.25 -11.69 12.67
C TYR A 108 2.46 -12.69 13.53
N GLU A 109 1.38 -12.20 14.15
CA GLU A 109 0.65 -12.92 15.20
C GLU A 109 -0.31 -14.01 14.71
N ASN A 110 -0.79 -13.91 13.47
CA ASN A 110 -1.79 -14.85 12.96
C ASN A 110 -1.23 -16.04 12.20
#